data_0a8d98041988ac3577bb89b190e80201
#
_entry.id   0a8d98041988ac3577bb89b190e80201
#
_cell.length_a   1.000
_cell.length_b   1.000
_cell.length_c   1.000
_cell.angle_alpha   90.00
_cell.angle_beta   90.00
_cell.angle_gamma   90.00
#
_symmetry.space_group_name_H-M   'P 1'
#
loop_
_entity.id
_entity.type
_entity.pdbx_description
1 polymer ?
#
loop_
_entity_poly.entity_id
_entity_poly.type
_entity_poly.pdbx_seq_one_letter_code
_entity_poly.pdbx_strand_id
1 'polypeptide(L)'
;MAGAIILVVSIIISGATYLGAGHLELAPSNSGFVYSLVLTLGFFVSIGAGVFGSIKEIDEFLIGGGASCIALGVVNKLFASALYSWGFFDTMWLLAGVLMIVDCVQVRRTKEAKKLQARVLQELKAKAAEPEQLLNKLDKLESENGKAQSDIMFIHEKQIQEIKKQLWFDAKQKPELRKKLRMRLYNSPVVQEIVKRFIGQHVEVIEPKIETSEIPTYAALSTLGEADPKKIQSALNDLVDSGILLKELYEKLIACPHCHRTANIFARMKCPKCDSYQVNINRLMQHAQCGAIYKNEEYYGPSGATCPKCGTTLSEESELKNVGVIFECKSCKSIFSDPNRSFYCRNCTSEFQLKNSELTDIYSYKLSQDVMSEAKETMTVLQVADKMGELGFTVSSPGTVAGRSGVSHEFTLTCGRKDKLMAIDFASSADKVSTQTVLSSYAKFMDVPSATKLIVAIPALEQQAKDLLNTNHIQYIESEDPGAIVEKIRRIVEST
;
A
#
# COMPACT_ATOMS: atom_id res chain seq x y z
N MET A 1 -15.38 -15.57 -15.59
CA MET A 1 -14.35 -16.35 -16.30
C MET A 1 -14.35 -17.84 -15.94
N ALA A 2 -14.32 -18.23 -14.66
CA ALA A 2 -14.34 -19.64 -14.26
C ALA A 2 -15.56 -20.41 -14.79
N GLY A 3 -16.76 -19.82 -14.70
CA GLY A 3 -18.00 -20.43 -15.25
C GLY A 3 -17.95 -20.67 -16.75
N ALA A 4 -17.38 -19.74 -17.53
CA ALA A 4 -17.23 -19.87 -18.97
C ALA A 4 -16.27 -21.00 -19.37
N ILE A 5 -15.19 -21.23 -18.60
CA ILE A 5 -14.21 -22.29 -18.84
C ILE A 5 -14.82 -23.67 -18.56
N ILE A 6 -15.50 -23.82 -17.44
CA ILE A 6 -16.19 -25.09 -17.09
C ILE A 6 -17.25 -25.44 -18.15
N LEU A 7 -17.88 -24.43 -18.67
CA LEU A 7 -18.90 -24.55 -19.70
C LEU A 7 -18.32 -25.02 -21.04
N VAL A 8 -17.21 -24.44 -21.50
CA VAL A 8 -16.50 -24.87 -22.74
C VAL A 8 -16.02 -26.32 -22.61
N VAL A 9 -15.47 -26.70 -21.45
CA VAL A 9 -15.05 -28.08 -21.19
C VAL A 9 -16.25 -29.03 -21.19
N SER A 10 -17.38 -28.65 -20.63
CA SER A 10 -18.63 -29.45 -20.66
C SER A 10 -19.17 -29.63 -22.08
N ILE A 11 -19.06 -28.61 -22.95
CA ILE A 11 -19.48 -28.66 -24.36
C ILE A 11 -18.59 -29.68 -25.15
N ILE A 12 -17.27 -29.63 -24.94
CA ILE A 12 -16.33 -30.52 -25.61
C ILE A 12 -16.61 -31.96 -25.18
N ILE A 13 -16.82 -32.21 -23.90
CA ILE A 13 -17.12 -33.54 -23.36
C ILE A 13 -18.50 -34.04 -23.87
N SER A 14 -19.52 -33.19 -23.87
CA SER A 14 -20.86 -33.54 -24.38
C SER A 14 -20.85 -33.82 -25.89
N GLY A 15 -20.11 -33.02 -26.67
CA GLY A 15 -19.94 -33.24 -28.11
C GLY A 15 -19.21 -34.55 -28.41
N ALA A 16 -18.16 -34.86 -27.65
CA ALA A 16 -17.42 -36.11 -27.81
C ALA A 16 -18.23 -37.36 -27.43
N THR A 17 -19.06 -37.29 -26.41
CA THR A 17 -19.97 -38.38 -26.02
C THR A 17 -21.13 -38.58 -27.01
N TYR A 18 -21.62 -37.49 -27.60
CA TYR A 18 -22.67 -37.53 -28.64
C TYR A 18 -22.17 -38.18 -29.93
N LEU A 19 -20.94 -37.86 -30.33
CA LEU A 19 -20.28 -38.50 -31.47
C LEU A 19 -19.92 -39.99 -31.25
N GLY A 20 -19.61 -40.36 -29.98
CA GLY A 20 -19.32 -41.76 -29.57
C GLY A 20 -20.58 -42.61 -29.44
N ALA A 21 -21.73 -42.06 -29.15
CA ALA A 21 -23.02 -42.79 -29.02
C ALA A 21 -23.67 -43.09 -30.36
N GLY A 22 -23.16 -42.51 -31.46
CA GLY A 22 -23.71 -42.73 -32.83
C GLY A 22 -23.54 -44.12 -33.40
N HIS A 23 -22.98 -45.07 -32.64
CA HIS A 23 -22.81 -46.48 -33.10
C HIS A 23 -23.76 -47.50 -32.45
N LEU A 24 -24.77 -47.04 -31.68
CA LEU A 24 -25.82 -47.92 -31.16
C LEU A 24 -27.11 -47.71 -31.99
N GLU A 25 -27.38 -48.69 -32.84
CA GLU A 25 -28.60 -48.82 -33.62
C GLU A 25 -29.84 -48.83 -32.70
N LEU A 26 -30.47 -47.69 -32.51
CA LEU A 26 -31.84 -47.59 -32.07
C LEU A 26 -32.55 -46.60 -33.01
N ALA A 27 -33.49 -47.13 -33.82
CA ALA A 27 -34.30 -46.32 -34.68
C ALA A 27 -35.05 -45.27 -33.85
N PRO A 28 -34.77 -43.98 -34.03
CA PRO A 28 -35.44 -42.95 -33.21
C PRO A 28 -36.87 -42.78 -33.70
N SER A 29 -37.83 -42.90 -32.80
CA SER A 29 -39.15 -42.33 -33.10
C SER A 29 -38.93 -40.83 -33.41
N ASN A 30 -39.53 -40.31 -34.48
CA ASN A 30 -39.35 -38.92 -34.94
C ASN A 30 -39.53 -37.89 -33.80
N SER A 31 -40.32 -38.20 -32.80
CA SER A 31 -40.54 -37.35 -31.61
C SER A 31 -39.31 -37.24 -30.68
N GLY A 32 -38.55 -38.31 -30.48
CA GLY A 32 -37.36 -38.29 -29.63
C GLY A 32 -36.20 -37.51 -30.27
N PHE A 33 -36.04 -37.61 -31.59
CA PHE A 33 -35.04 -36.86 -32.34
C PHE A 33 -35.30 -35.36 -32.32
N VAL A 34 -36.57 -34.94 -32.56
CA VAL A 34 -37.00 -33.51 -32.50
C VAL A 34 -36.81 -32.95 -31.11
N TYR A 35 -37.15 -33.69 -30.05
CA TYR A 35 -36.96 -33.29 -28.67
C TYR A 35 -35.47 -33.08 -28.32
N SER A 36 -34.63 -34.03 -28.68
CA SER A 36 -33.19 -33.91 -28.47
C SER A 36 -32.58 -32.71 -29.22
N LEU A 37 -33.03 -32.47 -30.45
CA LEU A 37 -32.56 -31.34 -31.26
C LEU A 37 -32.94 -29.99 -30.64
N VAL A 38 -34.20 -29.87 -30.19
CA VAL A 38 -34.73 -28.62 -29.55
C VAL A 38 -33.99 -28.33 -28.26
N LEU A 39 -33.75 -29.35 -27.41
CA LEU A 39 -32.99 -29.18 -26.17
C LEU A 39 -31.54 -28.77 -26.45
N THR A 40 -30.87 -29.39 -27.42
CA THR A 40 -29.50 -29.09 -27.81
C THR A 40 -29.38 -27.66 -28.35
N LEU A 41 -30.28 -27.23 -29.24
CA LEU A 41 -30.29 -25.86 -29.74
C LEU A 41 -30.60 -24.84 -28.65
N GLY A 42 -31.56 -25.09 -27.78
CA GLY A 42 -31.90 -24.24 -26.64
C GLY A 42 -30.72 -24.05 -25.68
N PHE A 43 -29.97 -25.14 -25.47
CA PHE A 43 -28.75 -25.11 -24.67
C PHE A 43 -27.67 -24.21 -25.29
N PHE A 44 -27.33 -24.37 -26.57
CA PHE A 44 -26.36 -23.53 -27.25
C PHE A 44 -26.74 -22.05 -27.26
N VAL A 45 -28.02 -21.73 -27.44
CA VAL A 45 -28.49 -20.34 -27.35
C VAL A 45 -28.34 -19.79 -25.95
N SER A 46 -28.68 -20.54 -24.90
CA SER A 46 -28.59 -20.14 -23.52
C SER A 46 -27.11 -19.88 -23.11
N ILE A 47 -26.22 -20.75 -23.57
CA ILE A 47 -24.76 -20.59 -23.38
C ILE A 47 -24.24 -19.36 -24.12
N GLY A 48 -24.60 -19.22 -25.40
CA GLY A 48 -24.22 -18.06 -26.21
C GLY A 48 -24.63 -16.75 -25.55
N ALA A 49 -25.87 -16.67 -25.02
CA ALA A 49 -26.35 -15.52 -24.27
C ALA A 49 -25.54 -15.28 -23.00
N GLY A 50 -25.24 -16.33 -22.21
CA GLY A 50 -24.45 -16.20 -20.99
C GLY A 50 -23.00 -15.75 -21.26
N VAL A 51 -22.34 -16.33 -22.26
CA VAL A 51 -20.99 -15.95 -22.68
C VAL A 51 -20.95 -14.51 -23.19
N PHE A 52 -21.91 -14.14 -24.03
CA PHE A 52 -22.03 -12.78 -24.56
C PHE A 52 -22.28 -11.77 -23.42
N GLY A 53 -23.15 -12.08 -22.47
CA GLY A 53 -23.42 -11.27 -21.30
C GLY A 53 -22.16 -11.08 -20.44
N SER A 54 -21.37 -12.14 -20.24
CA SER A 54 -20.13 -12.08 -19.47
C SER A 54 -19.04 -11.23 -20.17
N ILE A 55 -18.90 -11.35 -21.49
CA ILE A 55 -17.92 -10.57 -22.28
C ILE A 55 -18.32 -9.09 -22.34
N LYS A 56 -19.60 -8.80 -22.51
CA LYS A 56 -20.13 -7.44 -22.64
C LYS A 56 -20.56 -6.81 -21.32
N GLU A 57 -20.48 -7.55 -20.22
CA GLU A 57 -20.98 -7.13 -18.90
C GLU A 57 -22.47 -6.72 -18.90
N ILE A 58 -23.31 -7.44 -19.66
CA ILE A 58 -24.74 -7.18 -19.78
C ILE A 58 -25.51 -8.15 -18.88
N ASP A 59 -26.05 -7.65 -17.77
CA ASP A 59 -26.72 -8.44 -16.72
C ASP A 59 -27.93 -9.26 -17.22
N GLU A 60 -28.71 -8.69 -18.14
CA GLU A 60 -29.91 -9.33 -18.66
C GLU A 60 -29.60 -10.62 -19.44
N PHE A 61 -28.49 -10.64 -20.20
CA PHE A 61 -28.04 -11.83 -20.91
C PHE A 61 -27.46 -12.90 -19.98
N LEU A 62 -26.80 -12.49 -18.90
CA LEU A 62 -26.28 -13.43 -17.89
C LEU A 62 -27.41 -14.10 -17.11
N ILE A 63 -28.41 -13.30 -16.66
CA ILE A 63 -29.57 -13.83 -15.94
C ILE A 63 -30.40 -14.71 -16.87
N GLY A 64 -30.66 -14.25 -18.10
CA GLY A 64 -31.44 -14.99 -19.10
C GLY A 64 -30.78 -16.32 -19.46
N GLY A 65 -29.47 -16.32 -19.71
CA GLY A 65 -28.68 -17.52 -19.99
C GLY A 65 -28.69 -18.50 -18.82
N GLY A 66 -28.43 -18.01 -17.60
CA GLY A 66 -28.44 -18.82 -16.38
C GLY A 66 -29.80 -19.43 -16.07
N ALA A 67 -30.88 -18.64 -16.13
CA ALA A 67 -32.24 -19.12 -15.91
C ALA A 67 -32.69 -20.15 -16.96
N SER A 68 -32.30 -19.93 -18.22
CA SER A 68 -32.61 -20.89 -19.31
C SER A 68 -31.84 -22.20 -19.11
N CYS A 69 -30.59 -22.19 -18.68
CA CYS A 69 -29.83 -23.41 -18.39
C CYS A 69 -30.43 -24.20 -17.23
N ILE A 70 -30.90 -23.52 -16.18
CA ILE A 70 -31.57 -24.17 -15.05
C ILE A 70 -32.90 -24.77 -15.52
N ALA A 71 -33.72 -24.01 -16.27
CA ALA A 71 -35.00 -24.48 -16.78
C ALA A 71 -34.81 -25.70 -17.69
N LEU A 72 -33.85 -25.67 -18.61
CA LEU A 72 -33.55 -26.81 -19.49
C LEU A 72 -33.07 -28.03 -18.72
N GLY A 73 -32.25 -27.83 -17.69
CA GLY A 73 -31.79 -28.93 -16.79
C GLY A 73 -32.94 -29.57 -16.02
N VAL A 74 -33.88 -28.76 -15.51
CA VAL A 74 -35.08 -29.27 -14.81
C VAL A 74 -36.03 -30.01 -15.78
N VAL A 75 -36.30 -29.44 -16.97
CA VAL A 75 -37.13 -30.07 -18.00
C VAL A 75 -36.51 -31.41 -18.43
N ASN A 76 -35.19 -31.44 -18.70
CA ASN A 76 -34.50 -32.66 -19.05
C ASN A 76 -34.60 -33.72 -17.96
N LYS A 77 -34.46 -33.36 -16.70
CA LYS A 77 -34.57 -34.27 -15.54
C LYS A 77 -36.01 -34.84 -15.40
N LEU A 78 -37.03 -34.03 -15.64
CA LEU A 78 -38.44 -34.47 -15.58
C LEU A 78 -38.80 -35.44 -16.71
N PHE A 79 -38.31 -35.24 -17.91
CA PHE A 79 -38.62 -36.04 -19.06
C PHE A 79 -37.65 -37.20 -19.30
N ALA A 80 -36.36 -37.07 -18.93
CA ALA A 80 -35.39 -38.13 -19.08
C ALA A 80 -35.50 -39.25 -18.04
N SER A 81 -36.16 -39.04 -16.92
CA SER A 81 -36.44 -40.08 -15.91
C SER A 81 -37.27 -41.22 -16.49
N ALA A 82 -37.90 -41.04 -17.67
CA ALA A 82 -38.66 -42.05 -18.39
C ALA A 82 -37.80 -42.89 -19.39
N LEU A 83 -36.58 -42.44 -19.76
CA LEU A 83 -35.85 -43.04 -20.86
C LEU A 83 -34.34 -43.30 -20.68
N TYR A 84 -33.61 -42.60 -19.83
CA TYR A 84 -32.14 -42.83 -19.64
C TYR A 84 -31.56 -42.25 -18.34
N SER A 85 -30.57 -42.94 -17.71
CA SER A 85 -29.87 -42.50 -16.48
C SER A 85 -28.71 -41.49 -16.82
N TRP A 86 -29.03 -40.26 -17.10
CA TRP A 86 -28.05 -39.20 -17.43
C TRP A 86 -27.80 -38.21 -16.28
N GLY A 87 -27.90 -38.64 -15.04
CA GLY A 87 -27.86 -37.78 -13.85
C GLY A 87 -26.61 -36.89 -13.70
N PHE A 88 -25.50 -37.18 -14.38
CA PHE A 88 -24.31 -36.35 -14.30
C PHE A 88 -24.44 -35.03 -15.11
N PHE A 89 -25.00 -35.08 -16.31
CA PHE A 89 -25.14 -33.89 -17.16
C PHE A 89 -26.18 -32.91 -16.64
N ASP A 90 -27.25 -33.37 -16.03
CA ASP A 90 -28.29 -32.52 -15.45
C ASP A 90 -27.75 -31.70 -14.26
N THR A 91 -26.91 -32.31 -13.43
CA THR A 91 -26.25 -31.60 -12.33
C THR A 91 -25.27 -30.56 -12.82
N MET A 92 -24.55 -30.83 -13.92
CA MET A 92 -23.65 -29.86 -14.53
C MET A 92 -24.37 -28.65 -15.12
N TRP A 93 -25.55 -28.83 -15.70
CA TRP A 93 -26.37 -27.74 -16.24
C TRP A 93 -26.92 -26.82 -15.14
N LEU A 94 -27.40 -27.41 -14.05
CA LEU A 94 -27.86 -26.65 -12.88
C LEU A 94 -26.69 -25.87 -12.28
N LEU A 95 -25.53 -26.48 -12.13
CA LEU A 95 -24.33 -25.83 -11.60
C LEU A 95 -23.89 -24.66 -12.50
N ALA A 96 -23.89 -24.83 -13.83
CA ALA A 96 -23.53 -23.78 -14.77
C ALA A 96 -24.50 -22.60 -14.69
N GLY A 97 -25.80 -22.86 -14.56
CA GLY A 97 -26.80 -21.82 -14.39
C GLY A 97 -26.64 -21.03 -13.08
N VAL A 98 -26.36 -21.72 -11.98
CA VAL A 98 -26.09 -21.08 -10.70
C VAL A 98 -24.83 -20.22 -10.77
N LEU A 99 -23.74 -20.72 -11.37
CA LEU A 99 -22.50 -19.95 -11.51
C LEU A 99 -22.67 -18.70 -12.37
N MET A 100 -23.48 -18.75 -13.45
CA MET A 100 -23.83 -17.57 -14.25
C MET A 100 -24.59 -16.52 -13.44
N ILE A 101 -25.52 -16.94 -12.57
CA ILE A 101 -26.27 -16.03 -11.70
C ILE A 101 -25.32 -15.40 -10.66
N VAL A 102 -24.39 -16.17 -10.09
CA VAL A 102 -23.41 -15.65 -9.15
C VAL A 102 -22.49 -14.62 -9.83
N ASP A 103 -22.02 -14.90 -11.06
CA ASP A 103 -21.23 -13.95 -11.85
C ASP A 103 -22.03 -12.67 -12.12
N CYS A 104 -23.33 -12.76 -12.40
CA CYS A 104 -24.20 -11.60 -12.57
C CYS A 104 -24.29 -10.73 -11.30
N VAL A 105 -24.45 -11.36 -10.14
CA VAL A 105 -24.49 -10.64 -8.85
C VAL A 105 -23.19 -9.89 -8.60
N GLN A 106 -22.04 -10.51 -8.92
CA GLN A 106 -20.74 -9.86 -8.81
C GLN A 106 -20.58 -8.68 -9.78
N VAL A 107 -21.01 -8.85 -11.04
CA VAL A 107 -21.00 -7.78 -12.06
C VAL A 107 -21.90 -6.61 -11.64
N ARG A 108 -23.08 -6.86 -11.09
CA ARG A 108 -23.97 -5.80 -10.57
C ARG A 108 -23.32 -5.04 -9.41
N ARG A 109 -22.75 -5.75 -8.43
CA ARG A 109 -22.05 -5.13 -7.29
C ARG A 109 -20.90 -4.23 -7.76
N THR A 110 -20.09 -4.70 -8.72
CA THR A 110 -18.99 -3.89 -9.26
C THR A 110 -19.48 -2.69 -10.06
N LYS A 111 -20.57 -2.79 -10.81
CA LYS A 111 -21.18 -1.65 -11.54
C LYS A 111 -21.78 -0.61 -10.59
N GLU A 112 -22.47 -1.05 -9.55
CA GLU A 112 -23.02 -0.14 -8.53
C GLU A 112 -21.91 0.57 -7.77
N ALA A 113 -20.84 -0.14 -7.41
CA ALA A 113 -19.65 0.42 -6.80
C ALA A 113 -18.98 1.47 -7.72
N LYS A 114 -18.80 1.16 -9.01
CA LYS A 114 -18.25 2.11 -10.01
C LYS A 114 -19.16 3.33 -10.19
N LYS A 115 -20.49 3.15 -10.23
CA LYS A 115 -21.45 4.27 -10.32
C LYS A 115 -21.43 5.14 -9.08
N LEU A 116 -21.37 4.53 -7.89
CA LEU A 116 -21.26 5.26 -6.63
C LEU A 116 -19.95 6.06 -6.58
N GLN A 117 -18.84 5.43 -6.97
CA GLN A 117 -17.54 6.10 -7.07
C GLN A 117 -17.56 7.29 -8.04
N ALA A 118 -18.17 7.12 -9.23
CA ALA A 118 -18.31 8.20 -10.21
C ALA A 118 -19.18 9.35 -9.69
N ARG A 119 -20.30 9.07 -9.01
CA ARG A 119 -21.15 10.08 -8.38
C ARG A 119 -20.41 10.86 -7.29
N VAL A 120 -19.72 10.16 -6.38
CA VAL A 120 -18.94 10.79 -5.33
C VAL A 120 -17.83 11.65 -5.90
N LEU A 121 -17.13 11.17 -6.94
CA LEU A 121 -16.08 11.94 -7.63
C LEU A 121 -16.64 13.18 -8.32
N GLN A 122 -17.85 13.08 -8.90
CA GLN A 122 -18.54 14.19 -9.54
C GLN A 122 -19.07 15.20 -8.51
N GLU A 123 -19.56 14.75 -7.36
CA GLU A 123 -19.94 15.60 -6.25
C GLU A 123 -18.74 16.32 -5.61
N LEU A 124 -17.59 15.64 -5.49
CA LEU A 124 -16.35 16.25 -5.01
C LEU A 124 -15.80 17.30 -6.00
N LYS A 125 -15.95 17.08 -7.31
CA LYS A 125 -15.54 18.04 -8.35
C LYS A 125 -16.55 19.18 -8.55
N ALA A 126 -17.84 18.95 -8.38
CA ALA A 126 -18.89 19.95 -8.60
C ALA A 126 -19.06 20.94 -7.44
N LYS A 127 -18.62 20.58 -6.25
CA LYS A 127 -18.55 21.49 -5.09
C LYS A 127 -17.08 21.67 -4.79
N ALA A 128 -16.58 22.88 -4.99
CA ALA A 128 -15.44 23.39 -4.24
C ALA A 128 -15.90 23.47 -2.76
N ALA A 129 -16.02 22.28 -2.13
CA ALA A 129 -16.48 22.17 -0.75
C ALA A 129 -15.45 22.89 0.11
N GLU A 130 -15.91 23.75 1.01
CA GLU A 130 -15.02 24.35 1.98
C GLU A 130 -14.22 23.25 2.72
N PRO A 131 -12.94 23.46 3.01
CA PRO A 131 -12.09 22.45 3.64
C PRO A 131 -12.69 21.84 4.92
N GLU A 132 -13.51 22.59 5.65
CA GLU A 132 -14.22 22.09 6.84
C GLU A 132 -15.26 21.03 6.52
N GLN A 133 -15.99 21.17 5.40
CA GLN A 133 -16.96 20.15 4.98
C GLN A 133 -16.25 18.85 4.56
N LEU A 134 -15.07 18.98 3.94
CA LEU A 134 -14.23 17.81 3.58
C LEU A 134 -13.67 17.11 4.82
N LEU A 135 -13.26 17.87 5.84
CA LEU A 135 -12.81 17.33 7.12
C LEU A 135 -13.92 16.55 7.82
N ASN A 136 -15.11 17.13 7.95
CA ASN A 136 -16.27 16.47 8.55
C ASN A 136 -16.67 15.18 7.80
N LYS A 137 -16.58 15.20 6.47
CA LYS A 137 -16.83 14.02 5.65
C LYS A 137 -15.76 12.94 5.84
N LEU A 138 -14.49 13.35 6.00
CA LEU A 138 -13.38 12.47 6.30
C LEU A 138 -13.57 11.77 7.65
N ASP A 139 -13.91 12.53 8.71
CA ASP A 139 -14.17 11.99 10.05
C ASP A 139 -15.28 10.95 10.05
N LYS A 140 -16.38 11.24 9.32
CA LYS A 140 -17.49 10.32 9.19
C LYS A 140 -17.07 9.02 8.50
N LEU A 141 -16.36 9.11 7.37
CA LEU A 141 -15.92 7.93 6.62
C LEU A 141 -14.89 7.10 7.40
N GLU A 142 -13.95 7.72 8.11
CA GLU A 142 -12.99 7.01 8.96
C GLU A 142 -13.69 6.26 10.11
N SER A 143 -14.72 6.85 10.72
CA SER A 143 -15.51 6.19 11.77
C SER A 143 -16.36 5.04 11.25
N GLU A 144 -16.92 5.16 10.05
CA GLU A 144 -17.74 4.13 9.41
C GLU A 144 -16.88 2.99 8.86
N ASN A 145 -15.67 3.29 8.35
CA ASN A 145 -14.77 2.28 7.77
C ASN A 145 -14.36 1.20 8.79
N GLY A 146 -14.17 1.57 10.05
CA GLY A 146 -13.86 0.62 11.12
C GLY A 146 -14.97 -0.39 11.45
N LYS A 147 -16.19 -0.17 10.94
CA LYS A 147 -17.39 -1.00 11.19
C LYS A 147 -17.93 -1.69 9.93
N ALA A 148 -17.33 -1.43 8.78
CA ALA A 148 -17.85 -1.87 7.48
C ALA A 148 -17.40 -3.29 7.10
N GLN A 149 -18.23 -3.97 6.31
CA GLN A 149 -17.86 -5.24 5.67
C GLN A 149 -16.79 -5.00 4.58
N SER A 150 -16.01 -6.05 4.23
CA SER A 150 -14.82 -5.96 3.38
C SER A 150 -14.99 -5.20 2.05
N ASP A 151 -16.11 -5.40 1.37
CA ASP A 151 -16.36 -4.75 0.06
C ASP A 151 -16.63 -3.25 0.19
N ILE A 152 -17.30 -2.84 1.26
CA ILE A 152 -17.61 -1.44 1.57
C ILE A 152 -16.33 -0.75 2.08
N MET A 153 -15.52 -1.45 2.87
CA MET A 153 -14.25 -0.95 3.39
C MET A 153 -13.30 -0.50 2.27
N PHE A 154 -13.19 -1.27 1.18
CA PHE A 154 -12.37 -0.90 0.02
C PHE A 154 -12.85 0.38 -0.69
N ILE A 155 -14.17 0.59 -0.76
CA ILE A 155 -14.76 1.81 -1.34
C ILE A 155 -14.48 3.01 -0.44
N HIS A 156 -14.67 2.85 0.88
CA HIS A 156 -14.37 3.90 1.86
C HIS A 156 -12.89 4.28 1.85
N GLU A 157 -11.97 3.32 1.79
CA GLU A 157 -10.54 3.60 1.70
C GLU A 157 -10.19 4.46 0.48
N LYS A 158 -10.73 4.15 -0.69
CA LYS A 158 -10.53 4.99 -1.89
C LYS A 158 -11.08 6.41 -1.72
N GLN A 159 -12.27 6.54 -1.11
CA GLN A 159 -12.88 7.86 -0.86
C GLN A 159 -12.06 8.66 0.15
N ILE A 160 -11.59 8.03 1.22
CA ILE A 160 -10.71 8.62 2.23
C ILE A 160 -9.43 9.16 1.56
N GLN A 161 -8.78 8.37 0.72
CA GLN A 161 -7.56 8.78 0.02
C GLN A 161 -7.80 9.96 -0.93
N GLU A 162 -8.91 9.99 -1.65
CA GLU A 162 -9.23 11.09 -2.56
C GLU A 162 -9.52 12.39 -1.79
N ILE A 163 -10.27 12.31 -0.67
CA ILE A 163 -10.53 13.47 0.21
C ILE A 163 -9.21 13.98 0.83
N LYS A 164 -8.36 13.10 1.32
CA LYS A 164 -7.05 13.47 1.87
C LYS A 164 -6.21 14.20 0.82
N LYS A 165 -6.14 13.67 -0.39
CA LYS A 165 -5.41 14.27 -1.50
C LYS A 165 -5.91 15.69 -1.82
N GLN A 166 -7.24 15.89 -1.84
CA GLN A 166 -7.84 17.21 -2.06
C GLN A 166 -7.50 18.16 -0.90
N LEU A 167 -7.63 17.72 0.34
CA LEU A 167 -7.31 18.51 1.52
C LEU A 167 -5.83 18.95 1.52
N TRP A 168 -4.90 18.06 1.18
CA TRP A 168 -3.47 18.40 1.08
C TRP A 168 -3.18 19.35 -0.08
N PHE A 169 -3.90 19.22 -1.20
CA PHE A 169 -3.79 20.17 -2.30
C PHE A 169 -4.22 21.58 -1.85
N ASP A 170 -5.36 21.71 -1.19
CA ASP A 170 -5.86 22.98 -0.66
C ASP A 170 -4.95 23.56 0.43
N ALA A 171 -4.37 22.69 1.26
CA ALA A 171 -3.44 23.07 2.33
C ALA A 171 -2.12 23.66 1.81
N LYS A 172 -1.71 23.39 0.56
CA LYS A 172 -0.53 24.04 -0.02
C LYS A 172 -0.65 25.55 -0.09
N GLN A 173 -1.86 26.05 -0.27
CA GLN A 173 -2.16 27.49 -0.37
C GLN A 173 -2.68 28.10 0.95
N LYS A 174 -3.04 27.27 1.94
CA LYS A 174 -3.65 27.71 3.21
C LYS A 174 -2.82 27.20 4.40
N PRO A 175 -1.89 28.02 4.95
CA PRO A 175 -1.00 27.59 6.06
C PRO A 175 -1.76 27.08 7.28
N GLU A 176 -2.86 27.73 7.66
CA GLU A 176 -3.69 27.32 8.80
C GLU A 176 -4.31 25.94 8.61
N LEU A 177 -4.83 25.67 7.40
CA LEU A 177 -5.35 24.33 7.08
C LEU A 177 -4.24 23.28 7.14
N ARG A 178 -3.04 23.60 6.64
CA ARG A 178 -1.88 22.71 6.70
C ARG A 178 -1.52 22.36 8.14
N LYS A 179 -1.45 23.36 9.02
CA LYS A 179 -1.19 23.17 10.45
C LYS A 179 -2.25 22.29 11.10
N LYS A 180 -3.55 22.55 10.84
CA LYS A 180 -4.67 21.74 11.36
C LYS A 180 -4.58 20.28 10.91
N LEU A 181 -4.26 20.01 9.64
CA LEU A 181 -4.10 18.66 9.10
C LEU A 181 -2.89 17.94 9.70
N ARG A 182 -1.75 18.63 9.88
CA ARG A 182 -0.57 18.04 10.53
C ARG A 182 -0.85 17.68 11.98
N MET A 183 -1.50 18.57 12.75
CA MET A 183 -1.89 18.27 14.12
C MET A 183 -2.77 17.03 14.22
N ARG A 184 -3.68 16.83 13.26
CA ARG A 184 -4.49 15.63 13.18
C ARG A 184 -3.65 14.36 12.93
N LEU A 185 -2.63 14.43 12.05
CA LEU A 185 -1.71 13.30 11.82
C LEU A 185 -0.92 12.94 13.07
N TYR A 186 -0.43 13.93 13.81
CA TYR A 186 0.31 13.71 15.06
C TYR A 186 -0.51 13.03 16.15
N ASN A 187 -1.84 13.04 16.08
CA ASN A 187 -2.70 12.29 17.03
C ASN A 187 -2.71 10.78 16.76
N SER A 188 -2.18 10.31 15.60
CA SER A 188 -2.07 8.89 15.31
C SER A 188 -0.89 8.26 16.04
N PRO A 189 -1.08 7.17 16.85
CA PRO A 189 0.02 6.50 17.54
C PRO A 189 1.14 6.02 16.60
N VAL A 190 0.77 5.54 15.39
CA VAL A 190 1.73 5.10 14.38
C VAL A 190 2.59 6.28 13.90
N VAL A 191 1.97 7.42 13.63
CA VAL A 191 2.67 8.64 13.20
C VAL A 191 3.59 9.15 14.31
N GLN A 192 3.11 9.16 15.55
CA GLN A 192 3.95 9.56 16.71
C GLN A 192 5.20 8.71 16.82
N GLU A 193 5.07 7.38 16.69
CA GLU A 193 6.20 6.48 16.77
C GLU A 193 7.20 6.70 15.63
N ILE A 194 6.71 6.90 14.40
CA ILE A 194 7.57 7.23 13.25
C ILE A 194 8.35 8.52 13.51
N VAL A 195 7.67 9.59 13.95
CA VAL A 195 8.30 10.90 14.17
C VAL A 195 9.28 10.87 15.36
N LYS A 196 8.96 10.13 16.43
CA LYS A 196 9.86 9.92 17.58
C LYS A 196 11.20 9.30 17.18
N ARG A 197 11.26 8.45 16.14
CA ARG A 197 12.52 7.87 15.64
C ARG A 197 13.48 8.94 15.15
N PHE A 198 12.97 9.91 14.43
CA PHE A 198 13.80 11.00 13.94
C PHE A 198 14.26 11.96 15.06
N ILE A 199 13.34 12.30 15.99
CA ILE A 199 13.59 13.30 17.02
C ILE A 199 14.41 12.71 18.18
N GLY A 200 14.03 11.55 18.70
CA GLY A 200 14.58 10.98 19.95
C GLY A 200 15.74 10.00 19.75
N GLN A 201 15.78 9.30 18.63
CA GLN A 201 16.81 8.28 18.36
C GLN A 201 17.86 8.73 17.34
N HIS A 202 17.79 9.99 16.90
CA HIS A 202 18.71 10.58 15.91
C HIS A 202 18.84 9.75 14.63
N VAL A 203 17.76 9.10 14.20
CA VAL A 203 17.69 8.43 12.91
C VAL A 203 17.57 9.50 11.84
N GLU A 204 18.59 9.67 11.01
CA GLU A 204 18.57 10.66 9.93
C GLU A 204 17.70 10.21 8.76
N VAL A 205 17.71 8.90 8.46
CA VAL A 205 17.01 8.28 7.33
C VAL A 205 16.36 6.98 7.76
N ILE A 206 15.10 6.79 7.42
CA ILE A 206 14.42 5.50 7.51
C ILE A 206 14.56 4.81 6.16
N GLU A 207 15.43 3.78 6.11
CA GLU A 207 15.68 2.99 4.91
C GLU A 207 14.78 1.75 4.86
N PRO A 208 14.32 1.35 3.67
CA PRO A 208 13.55 0.12 3.49
C PRO A 208 14.46 -1.10 3.62
N LYS A 209 13.94 -2.18 4.20
CA LYS A 209 14.51 -3.51 4.13
C LYS A 209 13.71 -4.32 3.12
N ILE A 210 14.36 -4.66 2.01
CA ILE A 210 13.75 -5.43 0.93
C ILE A 210 13.95 -6.91 1.24
N GLU A 211 12.90 -7.55 1.68
CA GLU A 211 12.84 -8.98 1.94
C GLU A 211 11.97 -9.69 0.90
N THR A 212 11.63 -10.94 1.15
CA THR A 212 10.72 -11.72 0.31
C THR A 212 9.25 -11.28 0.42
N SER A 213 8.95 -10.29 1.26
CA SER A 213 7.61 -9.74 1.43
C SER A 213 7.21 -8.78 0.28
N GLU A 214 5.91 -8.69 0.00
CA GLU A 214 5.38 -7.84 -1.08
C GLU A 214 5.47 -6.35 -0.77
N ILE A 215 5.54 -6.00 0.51
CA ILE A 215 5.61 -4.64 1.02
C ILE A 215 6.96 -4.49 1.69
N PRO A 216 7.73 -3.44 1.35
CA PRO A 216 9.00 -3.19 2.03
C PRO A 216 8.78 -2.99 3.53
N THR A 217 9.62 -3.59 4.34
CA THR A 217 9.66 -3.36 5.77
C THR A 217 10.70 -2.30 6.10
N TYR A 218 10.56 -1.65 7.24
CA TYR A 218 11.47 -0.61 7.67
C TYR A 218 12.04 -1.00 9.04
N ALA A 219 13.33 -1.36 9.10
CA ALA A 219 13.97 -1.85 10.33
C ALA A 219 13.86 -0.85 11.48
N ALA A 220 13.97 0.46 11.18
CA ALA A 220 13.79 1.52 12.16
C ALA A 220 12.38 1.56 12.79
N LEU A 221 11.39 0.92 12.16
CA LEU A 221 10.00 0.87 12.62
C LEU A 221 9.60 -0.51 13.15
N SER A 222 10.58 -1.38 13.41
CA SER A 222 10.34 -2.78 13.88
C SER A 222 9.62 -2.85 15.23
N THR A 223 9.68 -1.83 16.05
CA THR A 223 8.94 -1.74 17.33
C THR A 223 7.44 -1.56 17.14
N LEU A 224 6.99 -1.18 15.94
CA LEU A 224 5.59 -1.21 15.52
C LEU A 224 5.14 -2.62 15.12
N GLY A 225 5.81 -3.67 15.59
CA GLY A 225 5.73 -5.06 15.14
C GLY A 225 4.35 -5.69 15.05
N GLU A 226 3.36 -5.19 15.77
CA GLU A 226 1.95 -5.59 15.65
C GLU A 226 1.17 -4.74 14.64
N ALA A 227 1.75 -3.65 14.13
CA ALA A 227 1.07 -2.81 13.15
C ALA A 227 1.13 -3.46 11.76
N ASP A 228 -0.01 -3.55 11.10
CA ASP A 228 -0.13 -3.99 9.71
C ASP A 228 0.84 -3.18 8.82
N PRO A 229 1.74 -3.81 8.04
CA PRO A 229 2.65 -3.13 7.11
C PRO A 229 1.95 -2.12 6.18
N LYS A 230 0.69 -2.38 5.81
CA LYS A 230 -0.13 -1.46 5.03
C LYS A 230 -0.45 -0.17 5.79
N LYS A 231 -0.70 -0.26 7.09
CA LYS A 231 -0.96 0.92 7.94
C LYS A 231 0.31 1.77 8.10
N ILE A 232 1.47 1.14 8.24
CA ILE A 232 2.76 1.83 8.29
C ILE A 232 3.00 2.55 6.96
N GLN A 233 2.80 1.88 5.83
CA GLN A 233 2.98 2.48 4.50
C GLN A 233 2.00 3.63 4.26
N SER A 234 0.74 3.50 4.69
CA SER A 234 -0.24 4.59 4.63
C SER A 234 0.19 5.78 5.46
N ALA A 235 0.66 5.56 6.69
CA ALA A 235 1.16 6.63 7.56
C ALA A 235 2.39 7.35 6.97
N LEU A 236 3.32 6.61 6.37
CA LEU A 236 4.47 7.18 5.67
C LEU A 236 4.03 8.05 4.48
N ASN A 237 3.05 7.60 3.70
CA ASN A 237 2.50 8.37 2.60
C ASN A 237 1.79 9.65 3.10
N ASP A 238 0.95 9.55 4.14
CA ASP A 238 0.27 10.70 4.75
C ASP A 238 1.30 11.73 5.29
N LEU A 239 2.39 11.26 5.88
CA LEU A 239 3.50 12.12 6.35
C LEU A 239 4.25 12.80 5.19
N VAL A 240 4.41 12.14 4.05
CA VAL A 240 4.99 12.75 2.84
C VAL A 240 4.04 13.79 2.25
N ASP A 241 2.77 13.46 2.11
CA ASP A 241 1.77 14.38 1.55
C ASP A 241 1.60 15.64 2.41
N SER A 242 1.78 15.52 3.73
CA SER A 242 1.78 16.64 4.67
C SER A 242 3.06 17.50 4.62
N GLY A 243 4.12 17.01 3.99
CA GLY A 243 5.44 17.61 3.97
C GLY A 243 6.21 17.47 5.30
N ILE A 244 5.77 16.58 6.19
CA ILE A 244 6.51 16.22 7.40
C ILE A 244 7.71 15.36 7.03
N LEU A 245 7.52 14.39 6.13
CA LEU A 245 8.60 13.59 5.58
C LEU A 245 8.89 13.94 4.13
N LEU A 246 10.15 13.84 3.75
CA LEU A 246 10.63 13.84 2.39
C LEU A 246 10.92 12.39 2.00
N LYS A 247 10.48 11.98 0.80
CA LYS A 247 10.80 10.66 0.26
C LYS A 247 11.87 10.79 -0.82
N GLU A 248 12.84 9.90 -0.78
CA GLU A 248 13.88 9.75 -1.80
C GLU A 248 13.79 8.36 -2.42
N LEU A 249 13.97 8.29 -3.74
CA LEU A 249 13.97 7.00 -4.42
C LEU A 249 15.17 6.17 -3.90
N TYR A 250 14.87 5.03 -3.28
CA TYR A 250 15.89 4.11 -2.78
C TYR A 250 16.24 3.06 -3.84
N GLU A 251 15.22 2.42 -4.41
CA GLU A 251 15.40 1.38 -5.41
C GLU A 251 14.16 1.22 -6.30
N LYS A 252 14.33 0.60 -7.49
CA LYS A 252 13.25 0.16 -8.38
C LYS A 252 13.24 -1.34 -8.48
N LEU A 253 12.13 -1.97 -8.09
CA LEU A 253 11.96 -3.42 -8.17
C LEU A 253 11.13 -3.79 -9.40
N ILE A 254 11.48 -4.93 -9.99
CA ILE A 254 10.69 -5.54 -11.07
C ILE A 254 9.43 -6.14 -10.44
N ALA A 255 8.27 -5.78 -10.96
CA ALA A 255 6.98 -6.37 -10.60
C ALA A 255 6.42 -7.24 -11.73
N CYS A 256 5.75 -8.30 -11.37
CA CYS A 256 5.10 -9.20 -12.31
C CYS A 256 3.89 -8.49 -12.97
N PRO A 257 3.79 -8.43 -14.31
CA PRO A 257 2.70 -7.75 -15.00
C PRO A 257 1.33 -8.44 -14.82
N HIS A 258 1.30 -9.69 -14.30
CA HIS A 258 0.06 -10.44 -14.11
C HIS A 258 -0.50 -10.38 -12.70
N CYS A 259 0.36 -10.39 -11.68
CA CYS A 259 -0.09 -10.38 -10.28
C CYS A 259 0.43 -9.17 -9.48
N HIS A 260 1.19 -8.28 -10.11
CA HIS A 260 1.74 -7.02 -9.58
C HIS A 260 2.65 -7.18 -8.35
N ARG A 261 3.12 -8.41 -8.08
CA ARG A 261 4.02 -8.72 -6.97
C ARG A 261 5.48 -8.54 -7.39
N THR A 262 6.29 -8.03 -6.48
CA THR A 262 7.74 -7.88 -6.64
C THR A 262 8.53 -9.05 -6.05
N ALA A 263 7.95 -9.74 -5.06
CA ALA A 263 8.56 -10.89 -4.41
C ALA A 263 8.48 -12.15 -5.28
N ASN A 264 9.47 -13.05 -5.11
CA ASN A 264 9.54 -14.35 -5.78
C ASN A 264 9.63 -14.28 -7.32
N ILE A 265 10.31 -13.24 -7.83
CA ILE A 265 10.65 -13.10 -9.24
C ILE A 265 12.08 -13.58 -9.46
N PHE A 266 12.27 -14.49 -10.39
CA PHE A 266 13.56 -15.11 -10.69
C PHE A 266 13.94 -14.85 -12.13
N ALA A 267 15.17 -14.42 -12.35
CA ALA A 267 15.74 -14.33 -13.69
C ALA A 267 16.01 -15.74 -14.25
N ARG A 268 15.67 -15.95 -15.51
CA ARG A 268 15.94 -17.17 -16.27
C ARG A 268 16.75 -16.83 -17.51
N MET A 269 17.70 -17.70 -17.83
CA MET A 269 18.49 -17.63 -19.05
C MET A 269 18.18 -18.86 -19.88
N LYS A 270 17.89 -18.66 -21.18
CA LYS A 270 17.57 -19.69 -22.13
C LYS A 270 18.47 -19.62 -23.36
N CYS A 271 18.71 -20.75 -23.95
CA CYS A 271 19.39 -20.83 -25.24
C CYS A 271 18.56 -20.17 -26.33
N PRO A 272 19.09 -19.20 -27.10
CA PRO A 272 18.34 -18.56 -28.18
C PRO A 272 17.98 -19.49 -29.34
N LYS A 273 18.69 -20.67 -29.47
CA LYS A 273 18.47 -21.62 -30.54
C LYS A 273 17.43 -22.70 -30.22
N CYS A 274 17.45 -23.24 -28.99
CA CYS A 274 16.59 -24.37 -28.62
C CYS A 274 15.74 -24.15 -27.38
N ASP A 275 15.75 -22.96 -26.82
CA ASP A 275 15.00 -22.50 -25.63
C ASP A 275 15.26 -23.32 -24.36
N SER A 276 16.32 -24.10 -24.32
CA SER A 276 16.73 -24.91 -23.17
C SER A 276 17.30 -23.99 -22.05
N TYR A 277 16.98 -24.34 -20.80
CA TYR A 277 17.57 -23.71 -19.61
C TYR A 277 18.99 -24.22 -19.30
N GLN A 278 19.46 -25.26 -19.97
CA GLN A 278 20.78 -25.84 -19.72
C GLN A 278 21.90 -25.01 -20.38
N VAL A 279 22.04 -23.77 -19.87
CA VAL A 279 23.03 -22.82 -20.38
C VAL A 279 24.13 -22.65 -19.33
N ASN A 280 25.37 -22.89 -19.73
CA ASN A 280 26.56 -22.64 -18.96
C ASN A 280 27.15 -21.28 -19.31
N ILE A 281 27.70 -20.59 -18.28
CA ILE A 281 28.45 -19.35 -18.42
C ILE A 281 29.92 -19.68 -18.38
N ASN A 282 30.67 -19.38 -19.45
CA ASN A 282 32.10 -19.58 -19.54
C ASN A 282 32.82 -18.23 -19.61
N ARG A 283 33.78 -17.99 -18.72
CA ARG A 283 34.64 -16.81 -18.77
C ARG A 283 35.73 -17.02 -19.83
N LEU A 284 35.95 -16.02 -20.66
CA LEU A 284 37.04 -15.98 -21.61
C LEU A 284 38.22 -15.24 -20.97
N MET A 285 39.33 -15.94 -20.92
CA MET A 285 40.58 -15.39 -20.40
C MET A 285 41.59 -15.25 -21.52
N GLN A 286 42.30 -14.12 -21.55
CA GLN A 286 43.38 -13.87 -22.47
C GLN A 286 44.73 -13.99 -21.74
N HIS A 287 45.62 -14.82 -22.25
CA HIS A 287 47.00 -14.88 -21.74
C HIS A 287 47.76 -13.63 -22.16
N ALA A 288 48.29 -12.89 -21.20
CA ALA A 288 48.92 -11.59 -21.45
C ALA A 288 50.10 -11.66 -22.39
N GLN A 289 50.92 -12.71 -22.29
CA GLN A 289 52.15 -12.85 -23.05
C GLN A 289 51.92 -13.18 -24.55
N CYS A 290 51.02 -14.14 -24.87
CA CYS A 290 50.83 -14.59 -26.24
C CYS A 290 49.49 -14.14 -26.86
N GLY A 291 48.63 -13.44 -26.11
CA GLY A 291 47.33 -12.95 -26.58
C GLY A 291 46.30 -14.03 -26.85
N ALA A 292 46.56 -15.27 -26.51
CA ALA A 292 45.61 -16.37 -26.73
C ALA A 292 44.40 -16.24 -25.83
N ILE A 293 43.20 -16.50 -26.36
CA ILE A 293 41.93 -16.45 -25.65
C ILE A 293 41.31 -17.83 -25.63
N TYR A 294 41.05 -18.34 -24.43
CA TYR A 294 40.38 -19.62 -24.17
C TYR A 294 39.38 -19.48 -23.04
N LYS A 295 38.54 -20.49 -22.84
CA LYS A 295 37.70 -20.57 -21.62
C LYS A 295 38.62 -20.70 -20.40
N ASN A 296 38.22 -20.12 -19.31
CA ASN A 296 39.00 -20.15 -18.06
C ASN A 296 39.43 -21.61 -17.69
N GLU A 297 38.49 -22.55 -17.84
CA GLU A 297 38.72 -23.96 -17.51
C GLU A 297 39.81 -24.62 -18.38
N GLU A 298 40.04 -24.13 -19.59
CA GLU A 298 41.03 -24.67 -20.51
C GLU A 298 42.47 -24.35 -20.14
N TYR A 299 42.68 -23.36 -19.27
CA TYR A 299 43.96 -23.04 -18.73
C TYR A 299 44.37 -23.90 -17.55
N TYR A 300 43.42 -24.57 -16.88
CA TYR A 300 43.66 -25.38 -15.68
C TYR A 300 43.55 -26.87 -15.97
N GLY A 301 44.67 -27.57 -15.96
CA GLY A 301 44.78 -29.02 -16.12
C GLY A 301 45.23 -29.75 -14.84
N PRO A 302 45.27 -31.09 -14.85
CA PRO A 302 45.69 -31.90 -13.69
C PRO A 302 47.12 -31.58 -13.19
N SER A 303 47.98 -31.03 -14.06
CA SER A 303 49.39 -30.71 -13.80
C SER A 303 49.62 -29.21 -13.47
N GLY A 304 48.54 -28.45 -13.27
CA GLY A 304 48.60 -27.03 -13.00
C GLY A 304 48.06 -26.14 -14.10
N ALA A 305 48.19 -24.82 -13.94
CA ALA A 305 47.70 -23.85 -14.92
C ALA A 305 48.74 -23.63 -16.03
N THR A 306 48.36 -23.89 -17.30
CA THR A 306 49.23 -23.73 -18.47
C THR A 306 48.47 -23.11 -19.64
N CYS A 307 49.15 -22.27 -20.42
CA CYS A 307 48.53 -21.70 -21.62
C CYS A 307 48.47 -22.74 -22.74
N PRO A 308 47.28 -23.08 -23.27
CA PRO A 308 47.14 -24.10 -24.32
C PRO A 308 47.86 -23.76 -25.63
N LYS A 309 48.13 -22.45 -25.89
CA LYS A 309 48.79 -22.02 -27.12
C LYS A 309 50.31 -22.04 -27.03
N CYS A 310 50.87 -21.45 -25.97
CA CYS A 310 52.31 -21.25 -25.87
C CYS A 310 53.00 -22.20 -24.87
N GLY A 311 52.23 -23.03 -24.13
CA GLY A 311 52.76 -24.01 -23.18
C GLY A 311 53.35 -23.40 -21.90
N THR A 312 53.31 -22.06 -21.73
CA THR A 312 53.86 -21.41 -20.54
C THR A 312 53.04 -21.79 -19.33
N THR A 313 53.72 -22.18 -18.23
CA THR A 313 53.10 -22.42 -16.95
C THR A 313 52.71 -21.07 -16.33
N LEU A 314 51.47 -20.92 -15.90
CA LEU A 314 50.95 -19.70 -15.28
C LEU A 314 51.21 -19.76 -13.78
N SER A 315 52.02 -18.84 -13.29
CA SER A 315 52.39 -18.76 -11.89
C SER A 315 51.53 -17.78 -11.07
N GLU A 316 50.91 -16.83 -11.76
CA GLU A 316 50.05 -15.82 -11.15
C GLU A 316 48.75 -15.61 -11.93
N GLU A 317 47.66 -15.29 -11.21
CA GLU A 317 46.36 -14.93 -11.84
C GLU A 317 46.48 -13.66 -12.70
N SER A 318 47.46 -12.81 -12.43
CA SER A 318 47.71 -11.57 -13.18
C SER A 318 48.12 -11.80 -14.65
N GLU A 319 48.60 -13.01 -14.97
CA GLU A 319 48.95 -13.41 -16.35
C GLU A 319 47.75 -13.65 -17.24
N LEU A 320 46.54 -13.83 -16.64
CA LEU A 320 45.29 -14.02 -17.34
C LEU A 320 44.37 -12.80 -17.18
N LYS A 321 44.01 -12.20 -18.28
CA LYS A 321 43.07 -11.07 -18.31
C LYS A 321 41.68 -11.55 -18.73
N ASN A 322 40.66 -11.26 -17.92
CA ASN A 322 39.28 -11.50 -18.33
C ASN A 322 38.89 -10.57 -19.49
N VAL A 323 38.52 -11.15 -20.63
CA VAL A 323 38.14 -10.41 -21.84
C VAL A 323 36.67 -10.55 -22.19
N GLY A 324 35.90 -11.33 -21.40
CA GLY A 324 34.47 -11.44 -21.58
C GLY A 324 33.89 -12.75 -21.11
N VAL A 325 32.63 -12.95 -21.44
CA VAL A 325 31.88 -14.18 -21.16
C VAL A 325 31.18 -14.68 -22.42
N ILE A 326 31.11 -16.00 -22.55
CA ILE A 326 30.29 -16.68 -23.55
C ILE A 326 29.36 -17.67 -22.87
N PHE A 327 28.27 -17.96 -23.52
CA PHE A 327 27.28 -18.93 -23.06
C PHE A 327 27.34 -20.17 -23.96
N GLU A 328 27.22 -21.35 -23.38
CA GLU A 328 27.19 -22.61 -24.07
C GLU A 328 25.96 -23.42 -23.64
N CYS A 329 25.15 -23.84 -24.62
CA CYS A 329 24.01 -24.70 -24.36
C CYS A 329 24.42 -26.15 -24.27
N LYS A 330 24.17 -26.83 -23.15
CA LYS A 330 24.45 -28.27 -23.02
C LYS A 330 23.59 -29.13 -23.89
N SER A 331 22.35 -28.70 -24.23
CA SER A 331 21.40 -29.46 -25.02
C SER A 331 21.74 -29.45 -26.51
N CYS A 332 21.96 -28.29 -27.12
CA CYS A 332 22.22 -28.20 -28.56
C CYS A 332 23.67 -27.81 -28.92
N LYS A 333 24.56 -27.69 -27.94
CA LYS A 333 25.99 -27.33 -28.09
C LYS A 333 26.27 -25.99 -28.77
N SER A 334 25.25 -25.13 -28.96
CA SER A 334 25.47 -23.80 -29.53
C SER A 334 26.16 -22.89 -28.53
N ILE A 335 27.07 -22.06 -29.05
CA ILE A 335 27.78 -21.02 -28.32
C ILE A 335 27.21 -19.67 -28.76
N PHE A 336 26.98 -18.77 -27.80
CA PHE A 336 26.40 -17.44 -28.06
C PHE A 336 26.88 -16.46 -27.01
N SER A 337 26.82 -15.17 -27.34
CA SER A 337 27.24 -14.08 -26.46
C SER A 337 26.09 -13.53 -25.57
N ASP A 338 24.84 -13.71 -26.01
CA ASP A 338 23.68 -13.20 -25.30
C ASP A 338 22.56 -14.24 -25.22
N PRO A 339 22.18 -14.70 -24.01
CA PRO A 339 21.08 -15.62 -23.80
C PRO A 339 19.73 -14.89 -23.85
N ASN A 340 18.67 -15.61 -24.23
CA ASN A 340 17.33 -15.12 -24.02
C ASN A 340 17.06 -14.99 -22.51
N ARG A 341 16.81 -13.74 -22.05
CA ARG A 341 16.54 -13.44 -20.65
C ARG A 341 15.05 -13.28 -20.43
N SER A 342 14.53 -13.96 -19.43
CA SER A 342 13.14 -13.83 -18.99
C SER A 342 13.08 -13.82 -17.46
N PHE A 343 11.94 -13.39 -16.92
CA PHE A 343 11.64 -13.43 -15.50
C PHE A 343 10.50 -14.40 -15.26
N TYR A 344 10.58 -15.13 -14.17
CA TYR A 344 9.56 -16.08 -13.76
C TYR A 344 9.03 -15.71 -12.39
N CYS A 345 7.73 -15.49 -12.31
CA CYS A 345 7.02 -15.22 -11.06
C CYS A 345 6.53 -16.55 -10.47
N ARG A 346 7.05 -16.94 -9.30
CA ARG A 346 6.56 -18.14 -8.59
C ARG A 346 5.19 -17.98 -7.99
N ASN A 347 4.72 -16.75 -7.77
CA ASN A 347 3.40 -16.51 -7.16
C ASN A 347 2.24 -16.87 -8.12
N CYS A 348 2.38 -16.53 -9.41
CA CYS A 348 1.34 -16.80 -10.42
C CYS A 348 1.82 -17.70 -11.57
N THR A 349 3.03 -18.25 -11.46
CA THR A 349 3.66 -19.17 -12.43
C THR A 349 3.83 -18.62 -13.85
N SER A 350 3.71 -17.28 -14.03
CA SER A 350 3.88 -16.66 -15.34
C SER A 350 5.35 -16.32 -15.63
N GLU A 351 5.71 -16.44 -16.90
CA GLU A 351 7.00 -16.00 -17.43
C GLU A 351 6.82 -14.75 -18.28
N PHE A 352 7.69 -13.78 -18.13
CA PHE A 352 7.61 -12.50 -18.84
C PHE A 352 9.00 -11.94 -19.14
N GLN A 353 9.08 -11.02 -20.09
CA GLN A 353 10.30 -10.31 -20.43
C GLN A 353 10.35 -8.95 -19.73
N LEU A 354 11.56 -8.38 -19.57
CA LEU A 354 11.76 -7.07 -18.95
C LEU A 354 10.88 -5.97 -19.57
N LYS A 355 10.74 -5.96 -20.89
CA LYS A 355 9.90 -4.99 -21.61
C LYS A 355 8.41 -5.02 -21.24
N ASN A 356 7.94 -6.14 -20.69
CA ASN A 356 6.56 -6.34 -20.26
C ASN A 356 6.41 -6.27 -18.74
N SER A 357 7.51 -6.03 -17.99
CA SER A 357 7.48 -5.91 -16.55
C SER A 357 6.94 -4.54 -16.13
N GLU A 358 6.42 -4.47 -14.92
CA GLU A 358 6.16 -3.23 -14.23
C GLU A 358 7.35 -2.90 -13.31
N LEU A 359 7.58 -1.61 -13.03
CA LEU A 359 8.58 -1.19 -12.08
C LEU A 359 7.87 -0.55 -10.88
N THR A 360 8.24 -1.01 -9.69
CA THR A 360 7.74 -0.49 -8.41
C THR A 360 8.84 0.31 -7.75
N ASP A 361 8.56 1.57 -7.45
CA ASP A 361 9.49 2.47 -6.75
C ASP A 361 9.44 2.19 -5.24
N ILE A 362 10.61 2.01 -4.64
CA ILE A 362 10.81 1.87 -3.21
C ILE A 362 11.52 3.10 -2.69
N TYR A 363 11.06 3.64 -1.57
CA TYR A 363 11.52 4.91 -1.05
C TYR A 363 12.16 4.79 0.33
N SER A 364 13.15 5.62 0.58
CA SER A 364 13.62 6.00 1.92
C SER A 364 12.97 7.31 2.35
N TYR A 365 12.96 7.58 3.64
CA TYR A 365 12.27 8.74 4.22
C TYR A 365 13.19 9.52 5.14
N LYS A 366 13.10 10.86 5.08
CA LYS A 366 13.81 11.82 5.93
C LYS A 366 12.82 12.80 6.55
N LEU A 367 13.07 13.24 7.77
CA LEU A 367 12.29 14.32 8.38
C LEU A 367 12.64 15.64 7.69
N SER A 368 11.63 16.41 7.29
CA SER A 368 11.84 17.73 6.69
C SER A 368 12.37 18.71 7.73
N GLN A 369 13.44 19.41 7.41
CA GLN A 369 14.03 20.42 8.29
C GLN A 369 13.07 21.59 8.55
N ASP A 370 12.23 21.94 7.58
CA ASP A 370 11.25 23.03 7.70
C ASP A 370 10.21 22.80 8.79
N VAL A 371 9.98 21.54 9.19
CA VAL A 371 8.98 21.20 10.22
C VAL A 371 9.60 20.57 11.46
N MET A 372 10.92 20.53 11.56
CA MET A 372 11.63 19.91 12.69
C MET A 372 11.20 20.54 14.02
N SER A 373 11.16 21.88 14.10
CA SER A 373 10.76 22.60 15.31
C SER A 373 9.30 22.35 15.67
N GLU A 374 8.38 22.38 14.68
CA GLU A 374 6.96 22.06 14.85
C GLU A 374 6.77 20.63 15.37
N ALA A 375 7.51 19.67 14.77
CA ALA A 375 7.43 18.27 15.16
C ALA A 375 7.94 18.03 16.59
N LYS A 376 9.07 18.63 16.95
CA LYS A 376 9.62 18.58 18.32
C LYS A 376 8.63 19.14 19.34
N GLU A 377 8.10 20.34 19.09
CA GLU A 377 7.11 20.96 19.94
C GLU A 377 5.89 20.07 20.13
N THR A 378 5.29 19.63 19.03
CA THR A 378 4.08 18.81 19.07
C THR A 378 4.31 17.49 19.81
N MET A 379 5.42 16.80 19.56
CA MET A 379 5.74 15.57 20.28
C MET A 379 5.96 15.81 21.77
N THR A 380 6.58 16.93 22.14
CA THR A 380 6.77 17.31 23.54
C THR A 380 5.42 17.60 24.21
N VAL A 381 4.54 18.36 23.55
CA VAL A 381 3.18 18.68 24.04
C VAL A 381 2.40 17.39 24.31
N LEU A 382 2.36 16.47 23.35
CA LEU A 382 1.63 15.20 23.49
C LEU A 382 2.17 14.36 24.66
N GLN A 383 3.49 14.24 24.79
CA GLN A 383 4.10 13.49 25.89
C GLN A 383 3.85 14.15 27.25
N VAL A 384 3.86 15.49 27.32
CA VAL A 384 3.53 16.23 28.54
C VAL A 384 2.05 16.04 28.88
N ALA A 385 1.16 16.13 27.90
CA ALA A 385 -0.28 15.92 28.09
C ALA A 385 -0.57 14.51 28.63
N ASP A 386 -0.01 13.48 28.04
CA ASP A 386 -0.18 12.08 28.46
C ASP A 386 0.30 11.88 29.91
N LYS A 387 1.53 12.31 30.22
CA LYS A 387 2.10 12.17 31.57
C LYS A 387 1.34 12.96 32.63
N MET A 388 0.84 14.16 32.28
CA MET A 388 0.01 14.94 33.21
C MET A 388 -1.36 14.26 33.45
N GLY A 389 -1.93 13.65 32.41
CA GLY A 389 -3.14 12.81 32.54
C GLY A 389 -2.93 11.62 33.48
N GLU A 390 -1.81 10.90 33.35
CA GLU A 390 -1.41 9.79 34.24
C GLU A 390 -1.28 10.24 35.70
N LEU A 391 -0.85 11.48 35.94
CA LEU A 391 -0.74 12.07 37.27
C LEU A 391 -2.10 12.59 37.84
N GLY A 392 -3.20 12.35 37.11
CA GLY A 392 -4.56 12.67 37.55
C GLY A 392 -4.96 14.15 37.34
N PHE A 393 -4.31 14.84 36.40
CA PHE A 393 -4.75 16.15 35.95
C PHE A 393 -5.80 16.04 34.85
N THR A 394 -6.76 16.92 34.82
CA THR A 394 -7.65 17.10 33.67
C THR A 394 -6.89 17.93 32.63
N VAL A 395 -6.59 17.32 31.48
CA VAL A 395 -5.77 17.90 30.43
C VAL A 395 -6.61 18.08 29.16
N SER A 396 -6.47 19.22 28.47
CA SER A 396 -7.03 19.46 27.15
C SER A 396 -5.96 20.06 26.25
N SER A 397 -5.77 19.46 25.07
CA SER A 397 -4.81 19.91 24.06
C SER A 397 -5.46 19.83 22.65
N PRO A 398 -5.75 20.98 22.00
CA PRO A 398 -5.70 22.33 22.56
C PRO A 398 -6.74 22.57 23.66
N GLY A 399 -6.43 23.49 24.58
CA GLY A 399 -7.33 23.89 25.67
C GLY A 399 -7.87 25.29 25.48
N THR A 400 -9.15 25.54 25.81
CA THR A 400 -9.79 26.82 25.64
C THR A 400 -10.10 27.45 26.99
N VAL A 401 -9.78 28.74 27.16
CA VAL A 401 -10.07 29.52 28.38
C VAL A 401 -10.75 30.83 28.00
N ALA A 402 -11.84 31.13 28.71
CA ALA A 402 -12.57 32.38 28.49
C ALA A 402 -11.78 33.58 29.05
N GLY A 403 -11.63 34.61 28.24
CA GLY A 403 -11.02 35.88 28.62
C GLY A 403 -12.00 36.87 29.27
N ARG A 404 -11.47 37.90 29.94
CA ARG A 404 -12.26 39.02 30.47
C ARG A 404 -13.00 39.81 29.40
N SER A 405 -12.43 39.87 28.21
CA SER A 405 -13.04 40.51 27.03
C SER A 405 -14.29 39.78 26.52
N GLY A 406 -14.60 38.59 27.03
CA GLY A 406 -15.65 37.73 26.51
C GLY A 406 -15.16 36.87 25.33
N VAL A 407 -13.90 37.02 24.89
CA VAL A 407 -13.29 36.21 23.87
C VAL A 407 -12.69 34.96 24.51
N SER A 408 -12.91 33.78 23.90
CA SER A 408 -12.26 32.55 24.31
C SER A 408 -10.92 32.41 23.60
N HIS A 409 -9.86 32.20 24.39
CA HIS A 409 -8.49 32.00 23.88
C HIS A 409 -8.13 30.54 23.90
N GLU A 410 -7.54 30.09 22.79
CA GLU A 410 -6.98 28.76 22.67
C GLU A 410 -5.50 28.75 23.08
N PHE A 411 -5.16 27.84 23.97
CA PHE A 411 -3.80 27.54 24.42
C PHE A 411 -3.35 26.18 23.95
N THR A 412 -2.05 25.97 23.80
CA THR A 412 -1.48 24.68 23.39
C THR A 412 -1.91 23.55 24.33
N LEU A 413 -1.97 23.85 25.63
CA LEU A 413 -2.38 22.91 26.67
C LEU A 413 -3.10 23.64 27.78
N THR A 414 -4.19 23.11 28.31
CA THR A 414 -4.72 23.47 29.61
C THR A 414 -4.64 22.31 30.57
N CYS A 415 -4.28 22.59 31.81
CA CYS A 415 -4.08 21.58 32.83
C CYS A 415 -4.82 21.99 34.07
N GLY A 416 -5.77 21.18 34.56
CA GLY A 416 -6.59 21.47 35.72
C GLY A 416 -6.48 20.40 36.79
N ARG A 417 -6.48 20.79 38.06
CA ARG A 417 -6.61 19.86 39.20
C ARG A 417 -7.39 20.55 40.33
N LYS A 418 -8.51 19.97 40.75
CA LYS A 418 -9.50 20.61 41.64
C LYS A 418 -9.97 21.92 41.02
N ASP A 419 -9.93 23.03 41.76
CA ASP A 419 -10.39 24.37 41.32
C ASP A 419 -9.28 25.21 40.65
N LYS A 420 -8.10 24.62 40.41
CA LYS A 420 -6.95 25.34 39.81
C LYS A 420 -6.85 25.02 38.35
N LEU A 421 -6.78 26.02 37.50
CA LEU A 421 -6.58 25.94 36.07
C LEU A 421 -5.27 26.62 35.69
N MET A 422 -4.46 25.94 34.89
CA MET A 422 -3.25 26.45 34.26
C MET A 422 -3.44 26.51 32.75
N ALA A 423 -3.12 27.65 32.15
CA ALA A 423 -3.06 27.84 30.72
C ALA A 423 -1.59 27.83 30.27
N ILE A 424 -1.25 26.95 29.38
CA ILE A 424 0.12 26.68 28.96
C ILE A 424 0.21 26.86 27.46
N ASP A 425 1.13 27.73 27.02
CA ASP A 425 1.54 27.78 25.62
C ASP A 425 2.97 27.26 25.47
N PHE A 426 3.19 26.54 24.42
CA PHE A 426 4.51 26.06 23.99
C PHE A 426 5.03 26.96 22.88
N ALA A 427 6.31 27.21 22.90
CA ALA A 427 7.00 27.97 21.86
C ALA A 427 8.35 27.31 21.57
N SER A 428 8.62 27.04 20.31
CA SER A 428 9.83 26.37 19.87
C SER A 428 10.62 27.16 18.83
N SER A 429 11.92 26.96 18.82
CA SER A 429 12.83 27.54 17.84
C SER A 429 14.02 26.58 17.62
N ALA A 430 14.76 26.78 16.53
CA ALA A 430 15.98 26.02 16.29
C ALA A 430 17.09 26.32 17.28
N ASP A 431 17.20 27.58 17.77
CA ASP A 431 18.17 28.02 18.76
C ASP A 431 17.44 28.55 20.00
N LYS A 432 17.04 29.80 20.04
CA LYS A 432 16.33 30.42 21.14
C LYS A 432 14.99 31.01 20.69
N VAL A 433 14.00 30.90 21.55
CA VAL A 433 12.67 31.46 21.32
C VAL A 433 12.72 33.00 21.53
N SER A 434 12.40 33.71 20.48
CA SER A 434 12.44 35.18 20.47
C SER A 434 11.26 35.83 21.21
N THR A 435 11.42 37.09 21.57
CA THR A 435 10.33 37.90 22.12
C THR A 435 9.12 37.94 21.18
N GLN A 436 9.35 38.05 19.88
CA GLN A 436 8.26 38.09 18.88
C GLN A 436 7.40 36.82 18.95
N THR A 437 8.02 35.65 19.15
CA THR A 437 7.32 34.37 19.24
C THR A 437 6.39 34.31 20.47
N VAL A 438 6.81 34.87 21.62
CA VAL A 438 6.01 34.83 22.86
C VAL A 438 4.95 35.92 22.94
N LEU A 439 4.98 36.95 22.09
CA LEU A 439 4.04 38.08 22.14
C LEU A 439 2.58 37.65 21.93
N SER A 440 2.32 36.68 21.08
CA SER A 440 0.95 36.18 20.86
C SER A 440 0.37 35.51 22.12
N SER A 441 1.19 34.70 22.79
CA SER A 441 0.84 34.04 24.06
C SER A 441 0.68 35.08 25.19
N TYR A 442 1.58 36.04 25.22
CA TYR A 442 1.50 37.16 26.17
C TYR A 442 0.16 37.90 26.06
N ALA A 443 -0.27 38.26 24.85
CA ALA A 443 -1.55 38.95 24.64
C ALA A 443 -2.75 38.11 25.14
N LYS A 444 -2.79 36.82 24.89
CA LYS A 444 -3.81 35.91 25.42
C LYS A 444 -3.81 35.86 26.95
N PHE A 445 -2.63 35.74 27.55
CA PHE A 445 -2.49 35.68 28.99
C PHE A 445 -2.94 36.97 29.73
N MET A 446 -2.82 38.12 29.09
CA MET A 446 -3.29 39.38 29.67
C MET A 446 -4.82 39.44 29.76
N ASP A 447 -5.54 38.73 28.91
CA ASP A 447 -7.00 38.69 28.95
C ASP A 447 -7.55 37.54 29.83
N VAL A 448 -6.72 36.57 30.25
CA VAL A 448 -7.13 35.43 31.09
C VAL A 448 -6.53 35.54 32.50
N PRO A 449 -7.18 36.27 33.45
CA PRO A 449 -6.63 36.46 34.78
C PRO A 449 -6.84 35.29 35.74
N SER A 450 -7.82 34.40 35.45
CA SER A 450 -8.25 33.33 36.34
C SER A 450 -7.38 32.08 36.30
N ALA A 451 -6.47 32.00 35.32
CA ALA A 451 -5.58 30.86 35.19
C ALA A 451 -4.13 31.16 35.54
N THR A 452 -3.41 30.19 36.07
CA THR A 452 -1.95 30.27 36.19
C THR A 452 -1.36 30.27 34.77
N LYS A 453 -0.48 31.22 34.50
CA LYS A 453 0.07 31.48 33.16
C LYS A 453 1.45 30.86 33.02
N LEU A 454 1.65 30.01 32.04
CA LEU A 454 2.92 29.32 31.83
C LEU A 454 3.30 29.29 30.33
N ILE A 455 4.54 29.64 30.05
CA ILE A 455 5.17 29.41 28.74
C ILE A 455 6.22 28.33 28.90
N VAL A 456 6.18 27.33 28.01
CA VAL A 456 7.23 26.32 27.86
C VAL A 456 8.01 26.65 26.61
N ALA A 457 9.29 26.97 26.77
CA ALA A 457 10.20 27.29 25.67
C ALA A 457 11.12 26.12 25.34
N ILE A 458 11.24 25.81 24.06
CA ILE A 458 12.05 24.71 23.53
C ILE A 458 13.06 25.28 22.51
N PRO A 459 14.36 25.25 22.75
CA PRO A 459 15.01 24.79 23.98
C PRO A 459 15.03 25.84 25.11
N ALA A 460 15.12 27.12 24.79
CA ALA A 460 15.29 28.22 25.73
C ALA A 460 14.75 29.55 25.18
N LEU A 461 14.57 30.56 26.06
CA LEU A 461 14.16 31.93 25.72
C LEU A 461 15.39 32.83 25.49
N GLU A 462 15.22 33.81 24.62
CA GLU A 462 16.09 34.98 24.60
C GLU A 462 15.96 35.81 25.87
N GLN A 463 16.99 36.60 26.25
CA GLN A 463 16.96 37.38 27.45
C GLN A 463 15.82 38.42 27.48
N GLN A 464 15.57 39.08 26.36
CA GLN A 464 14.47 40.06 26.25
C GLN A 464 13.09 39.40 26.46
N ALA A 465 12.90 38.15 26.01
CA ALA A 465 11.67 37.41 26.25
C ALA A 465 11.51 37.06 27.73
N LYS A 466 12.59 36.68 28.44
CA LYS A 466 12.58 36.44 29.89
C LYS A 466 12.23 37.71 30.67
N ASP A 467 12.79 38.85 30.30
CA ASP A 467 12.55 40.13 30.94
C ASP A 467 11.08 40.56 30.79
N LEU A 468 10.49 40.36 29.61
CA LEU A 468 9.08 40.59 29.35
C LEU A 468 8.18 39.71 30.22
N LEU A 469 8.46 38.43 30.34
CA LEU A 469 7.64 37.50 31.11
C LEU A 469 7.76 37.75 32.61
N ASN A 470 8.98 38.00 33.11
CA ASN A 470 9.23 38.32 34.52
C ASN A 470 8.55 39.59 34.96
N THR A 471 8.62 40.67 34.16
CA THR A 471 7.95 41.94 34.43
C THR A 471 6.44 41.80 34.55
N ASN A 472 5.83 40.84 33.86
CA ASN A 472 4.41 40.61 33.83
C ASN A 472 3.95 39.39 34.66
N HIS A 473 4.82 38.86 35.52
CA HIS A 473 4.54 37.72 36.40
C HIS A 473 4.03 36.47 35.66
N ILE A 474 4.51 36.23 34.45
CA ILE A 474 4.24 35.01 33.67
C ILE A 474 5.36 34.01 33.91
N GLN A 475 4.98 32.84 34.37
CA GLN A 475 5.96 31.77 34.61
C GLN A 475 6.47 31.17 33.29
N TYR A 476 7.71 30.68 33.29
CA TYR A 476 8.24 29.97 32.13
C TYR A 476 9.11 28.79 32.53
N ILE A 477 9.16 27.80 31.62
CA ILE A 477 9.99 26.62 31.71
C ILE A 477 10.85 26.57 30.46
N GLU A 478 12.14 26.35 30.61
CA GLU A 478 13.08 26.11 29.53
C GLU A 478 13.51 24.64 29.61
N SER A 479 13.14 23.82 28.63
CA SER A 479 13.54 22.42 28.54
C SER A 479 13.12 21.79 27.23
N GLU A 480 13.90 20.83 26.74
CA GLU A 480 13.55 19.92 25.66
C GLU A 480 13.03 18.57 26.20
N ASP A 481 13.24 18.27 27.48
CA ASP A 481 12.84 17.01 28.10
C ASP A 481 11.41 17.08 28.65
N PRO A 482 10.48 16.28 28.10
CA PRO A 482 9.09 16.24 28.57
C PRO A 482 8.96 15.86 30.05
N GLY A 483 9.84 15.00 30.57
CA GLY A 483 9.85 14.61 31.99
C GLY A 483 10.18 15.77 32.91
N ALA A 484 11.22 16.57 32.59
CA ALA A 484 11.59 17.75 33.33
C ALA A 484 10.49 18.83 33.27
N ILE A 485 9.80 18.97 32.12
CA ILE A 485 8.66 19.89 31.97
C ILE A 485 7.53 19.49 32.91
N VAL A 486 7.12 18.22 32.89
CA VAL A 486 6.04 17.68 33.75
C VAL A 486 6.34 17.91 35.24
N GLU A 487 7.57 17.60 35.67
CA GLU A 487 7.96 17.79 37.07
C GLU A 487 7.90 19.28 37.51
N LYS A 488 8.33 20.17 36.63
CA LYS A 488 8.22 21.63 36.93
C LYS A 488 6.77 22.10 36.95
N ILE A 489 5.91 21.65 36.01
CA ILE A 489 4.47 21.97 36.00
C ILE A 489 3.82 21.48 37.31
N ARG A 490 4.13 20.24 37.72
CA ARG A 490 3.60 19.67 38.96
C ARG A 490 3.94 20.54 40.17
N ARG A 491 5.21 20.95 40.29
CA ARG A 491 5.64 21.83 41.40
C ARG A 491 4.92 23.18 41.38
N ILE A 492 4.72 23.77 40.22
CA ILE A 492 3.98 25.04 40.08
C ILE A 492 2.54 24.87 40.58
N VAL A 493 1.84 23.81 40.16
CA VAL A 493 0.45 23.55 40.58
C VAL A 493 0.35 23.22 42.07
N GLU A 494 1.32 22.56 42.66
CA GLU A 494 1.36 22.21 44.08
C GLU A 494 1.72 23.43 44.97
N SER A 495 2.47 24.41 44.44
CA SER A 495 2.88 25.64 45.17
C SER A 495 1.88 26.78 45.10
N THR A 496 0.96 26.76 44.14
CA THR A 496 -0.11 27.75 43.94
C THR A 496 -1.39 27.30 44.60
#